data_5a0d724c363b255eafae539f2e1b97b9
#
_entry.id   5a0d724c363b255eafae539f2e1b97b9
#
_cell.length_a   1.000
_cell.length_b   1.000
_cell.length_c   1.000
_cell.angle_alpha   90.00
_cell.angle_beta   90.00
_cell.angle_gamma   90.00
#
_symmetry.space_group_name_H-M   'P 1'
#
loop_
_entity.id
_entity.type
_entity.pdbx_description
1 polymer ?
#
loop_
_entity_poly.entity_id
_entity_poly.type
_entity_poly.pdbx_seq_one_letter_code
_entity_poly.pdbx_strand_id
1 'polypeptide(L)'
;MRQLVAIFIMLLLILTGLAWMMQIMSMMKFLLKYGVELDSFLGLTSLMIPFIASIVIPFVCFIAVIFVYNKLISDNEITVMAASGLSPYQIAKPALKLGAVLTILNLLLNIWIVPQSQSLFYDMQWNMKYGMAHMKLQESAFTEISEGLVVYVEQVSDHDLNQIMLSDMRNKNSSNTIFAETGKLVTTARGLSLVMKNGALQFSGNQTVTGTFDTFDMDLNVVEKSAGNSFRVRRIPTMELLRVAFDAETQKRHKMVLTEMCTRFLTPLMNLVLAALCAAILLRSSLLRRRASLAPAVAVASMAAVMGIYMSLSNMIGSLTEFGLLTIGIGVFFVAILMVLAKK
;
A
#
# COMPACT_ATOMS: atom_id res chain seq x y z
N MET A 1 -14.68 -3.30 28.61
CA MET A 1 -13.64 -2.44 28.01
C MET A 1 -12.23 -3.04 28.12
N ARG A 2 -11.71 -3.33 29.33
CA ARG A 2 -10.33 -3.87 29.48
C ARG A 2 -10.09 -5.13 28.66
N GLN A 3 -10.99 -6.10 28.63
CA GLN A 3 -10.87 -7.32 27.81
C GLN A 3 -10.87 -7.03 26.31
N LEU A 4 -11.74 -6.12 25.82
CA LEU A 4 -11.77 -5.71 24.40
C LEU A 4 -10.44 -5.12 23.97
N VAL A 5 -9.89 -4.20 24.77
CA VAL A 5 -8.61 -3.56 24.46
C VAL A 5 -7.45 -4.56 24.50
N ALA A 6 -7.42 -5.44 25.52
CA ALA A 6 -6.36 -6.44 25.63
C ALA A 6 -6.35 -7.41 24.45
N ILE A 7 -7.52 -7.95 24.08
CA ILE A 7 -7.65 -8.85 22.93
C ILE A 7 -7.33 -8.13 21.62
N PHE A 8 -7.78 -6.88 21.46
CA PHE A 8 -7.45 -6.07 20.31
C PHE A 8 -5.93 -5.90 20.15
N ILE A 9 -5.23 -5.48 21.20
CA ILE A 9 -3.77 -5.28 21.15
C ILE A 9 -3.05 -6.60 20.84
N MET A 10 -3.44 -7.69 21.49
CA MET A 10 -2.85 -9.00 21.23
C MET A 10 -3.02 -9.44 19.78
N LEU A 11 -4.24 -9.35 19.24
CA LEU A 11 -4.54 -9.69 17.85
C LEU A 11 -3.85 -8.76 16.88
N LEU A 12 -3.77 -7.46 17.20
CA LEU A 12 -3.08 -6.47 16.35
C LEU A 12 -1.61 -6.82 16.19
N LEU A 13 -0.92 -7.13 17.30
CA LEU A 13 0.50 -7.50 17.26
C LEU A 13 0.72 -8.80 16.46
N ILE A 14 -0.11 -9.81 16.68
CA ILE A 14 0.01 -11.10 15.98
C ILE A 14 -0.24 -10.91 14.47
N LEU A 15 -1.36 -10.29 14.07
CA LEU A 15 -1.73 -10.16 12.66
C LEU A 15 -0.83 -9.18 11.91
N THR A 16 -0.42 -8.08 12.55
CA THR A 16 0.54 -7.15 11.95
C THR A 16 1.90 -7.81 11.80
N GLY A 17 2.35 -8.59 12.78
CA GLY A 17 3.60 -9.35 12.71
C GLY A 17 3.59 -10.40 11.60
N LEU A 18 2.50 -11.16 11.46
CA LEU A 18 2.33 -12.12 10.37
C LEU A 18 2.32 -11.44 9.00
N ALA A 19 1.59 -10.34 8.86
CA ALA A 19 1.54 -9.60 7.61
C ALA A 19 2.90 -8.98 7.26
N TRP A 20 3.63 -8.46 8.26
CA TRP A 20 5.00 -7.98 8.07
C TRP A 20 5.96 -9.11 7.65
N MET A 21 5.83 -10.29 8.24
CA MET A 21 6.62 -11.47 7.85
C MET A 21 6.36 -11.87 6.39
N MET A 22 5.09 -11.86 5.94
CA MET A 22 4.74 -12.07 4.54
C MET A 22 5.37 -11.01 3.62
N GLN A 23 5.40 -9.76 4.08
CA GLN A 23 6.01 -8.67 3.34
C GLN A 23 7.53 -8.85 3.19
N ILE A 24 8.22 -9.27 4.26
CA ILE A 24 9.65 -9.63 4.21
C ILE A 24 9.89 -10.71 3.15
N MET A 25 9.11 -11.79 3.17
CA MET A 25 9.25 -12.88 2.19
C MET A 25 9.02 -12.41 0.74
N SER A 26 8.04 -11.55 0.52
CA SER A 26 7.77 -10.99 -0.82
C SER A 26 8.93 -10.12 -1.34
N MET A 27 9.66 -9.47 -0.43
CA MET A 27 10.82 -8.62 -0.75
C MET A 27 12.16 -9.35 -0.72
N MET A 28 12.19 -10.65 -0.38
CA MET A 28 13.42 -11.44 -0.34
C MET A 28 14.16 -11.45 -1.69
N LYS A 29 13.42 -11.48 -2.79
CA LYS A 29 14.00 -11.39 -4.15
C LYS A 29 14.78 -10.08 -4.34
N PHE A 30 14.33 -8.98 -3.72
CA PHE A 30 15.00 -7.69 -3.76
C PHE A 30 16.34 -7.76 -3.00
N LEU A 31 16.34 -8.36 -1.80
CA LEU A 31 17.56 -8.57 -1.02
C LEU A 31 18.61 -9.36 -1.81
N LEU A 32 18.21 -10.52 -2.37
CA LEU A 32 19.10 -11.40 -3.11
C LEU A 32 19.59 -10.76 -4.42
N LYS A 33 18.73 -10.03 -5.11
CA LYS A 33 19.07 -9.39 -6.39
C LYS A 33 20.05 -8.24 -6.23
N TYR A 34 19.95 -7.47 -5.15
CA TYR A 34 20.73 -6.24 -4.96
C TYR A 34 21.86 -6.39 -3.94
N GLY A 35 22.00 -7.56 -3.26
CA GLY A 35 23.07 -7.81 -2.28
C GLY A 35 23.01 -6.83 -1.09
N VAL A 36 21.82 -6.42 -0.68
CA VAL A 36 21.63 -5.44 0.39
C VAL A 36 21.98 -6.07 1.73
N GLU A 37 22.63 -5.33 2.63
CA GLU A 37 22.91 -5.78 4.00
C GLU A 37 21.61 -6.03 4.77
N LEU A 38 21.61 -7.04 5.63
CA LEU A 38 20.43 -7.45 6.40
C LEU A 38 19.87 -6.31 7.27
N ASP A 39 20.72 -5.52 7.91
CA ASP A 39 20.30 -4.40 8.77
C ASP A 39 19.55 -3.33 7.97
N SER A 40 20.10 -2.97 6.81
CA SER A 40 19.47 -2.04 5.88
C SER A 40 18.15 -2.56 5.33
N PHE A 41 18.08 -3.86 5.06
CA PHE A 41 16.84 -4.51 4.61
C PHE A 41 15.78 -4.57 5.70
N LEU A 42 16.14 -4.89 6.95
CA LEU A 42 15.22 -4.88 8.08
C LEU A 42 14.73 -3.44 8.37
N GLY A 43 15.62 -2.46 8.29
CA GLY A 43 15.26 -1.05 8.38
C GLY A 43 14.23 -0.66 7.31
N LEU A 44 14.49 -1.04 6.06
CA LEU A 44 13.58 -0.80 4.93
C LEU A 44 12.21 -1.43 5.17
N THR A 45 12.16 -2.71 5.53
CA THR A 45 10.89 -3.43 5.70
C THR A 45 10.11 -2.95 6.93
N SER A 46 10.78 -2.47 7.98
CA SER A 46 10.14 -1.92 9.18
C SER A 46 9.35 -0.64 8.90
N LEU A 47 9.76 0.15 7.91
CA LEU A 47 9.03 1.34 7.46
C LEU A 47 7.64 1.00 6.88
N MET A 48 7.38 -0.25 6.52
CA MET A 48 6.06 -0.69 6.06
C MET A 48 5.10 -1.05 7.20
N ILE A 49 5.58 -1.21 8.44
CA ILE A 49 4.75 -1.60 9.60
C ILE A 49 3.56 -0.65 9.81
N PRO A 50 3.71 0.68 9.81
CA PRO A 50 2.57 1.59 10.01
C PRO A 50 1.49 1.45 8.93
N PHE A 51 1.91 1.24 7.69
CA PHE A 51 0.99 1.01 6.58
C PHE A 51 0.24 -0.32 6.73
N ILE A 52 0.93 -1.40 7.05
CA ILE A 52 0.33 -2.71 7.32
C ILE A 52 -0.65 -2.61 8.50
N ALA A 53 -0.23 -1.99 9.60
CA ALA A 53 -1.07 -1.79 10.76
C ALA A 53 -2.37 -1.03 10.42
N SER A 54 -2.28 0.03 9.61
CA SER A 54 -3.45 0.82 9.22
C SER A 54 -4.51 0.01 8.48
N ILE A 55 -4.09 -0.96 7.67
CA ILE A 55 -4.99 -1.87 6.93
C ILE A 55 -5.56 -2.95 7.86
N VAL A 56 -4.75 -3.46 8.80
CA VAL A 56 -5.11 -4.57 9.69
C VAL A 56 -6.06 -4.12 10.81
N ILE A 57 -5.97 -2.88 11.29
CA ILE A 57 -6.77 -2.34 12.40
C ILE A 57 -8.28 -2.58 12.25
N PRO A 58 -8.95 -2.30 11.11
CA PRO A 58 -10.40 -2.54 10.97
C PRO A 58 -10.78 -4.01 11.16
N PHE A 59 -10.00 -4.91 10.61
CA PHE A 59 -10.24 -6.36 10.71
C PHE A 59 -10.04 -6.85 12.14
N VAL A 60 -8.96 -6.40 12.79
CA VAL A 60 -8.68 -6.75 14.19
C VAL A 60 -9.75 -6.21 15.13
N CYS A 61 -10.20 -4.97 14.93
CA CYS A 61 -11.29 -4.38 15.69
C CYS A 61 -12.54 -5.26 15.62
N PHE A 62 -12.92 -5.67 14.41
CA PHE A 62 -14.08 -6.53 14.17
C PHE A 62 -13.92 -7.89 14.87
N ILE A 63 -12.77 -8.55 14.68
CA ILE A 63 -12.50 -9.88 15.28
C ILE A 63 -12.50 -9.78 16.81
N ALA A 64 -11.90 -8.74 17.39
CA ALA A 64 -11.90 -8.53 18.84
C ALA A 64 -13.33 -8.35 19.39
N VAL A 65 -14.18 -7.61 18.67
CA VAL A 65 -15.58 -7.45 19.07
C VAL A 65 -16.33 -8.79 18.97
N ILE A 66 -16.17 -9.55 17.88
CA ILE A 66 -16.77 -10.90 17.75
C ILE A 66 -16.35 -11.76 18.96
N PHE A 67 -15.05 -11.86 19.21
CA PHE A 67 -14.52 -12.76 20.23
C PHE A 67 -15.08 -12.44 21.63
N VAL A 68 -15.06 -11.16 22.01
CA VAL A 68 -15.55 -10.74 23.33
C VAL A 68 -17.05 -10.90 23.46
N TYR A 69 -17.81 -10.44 22.45
CA TYR A 69 -19.28 -10.53 22.53
C TYR A 69 -19.78 -11.98 22.43
N ASN A 70 -19.12 -12.82 21.63
CA ASN A 70 -19.46 -14.23 21.58
C ASN A 70 -19.21 -14.94 22.93
N LYS A 71 -18.11 -14.58 23.61
CA LYS A 71 -17.84 -15.04 24.96
C LYS A 71 -18.94 -14.60 25.94
N LEU A 72 -19.30 -13.31 25.95
CA LEU A 72 -20.36 -12.78 26.81
C LEU A 72 -21.73 -13.43 26.52
N ILE A 73 -21.99 -13.82 25.28
CA ILE A 73 -23.19 -14.59 24.89
C ILE A 73 -23.13 -16.01 25.47
N SER A 74 -21.99 -16.69 25.30
CA SER A 74 -21.78 -18.05 25.79
C SER A 74 -21.88 -18.15 27.32
N ASP A 75 -21.39 -17.15 28.02
CA ASP A 75 -21.42 -17.04 29.48
C ASP A 75 -22.79 -16.53 30.01
N ASN A 76 -23.77 -16.30 29.11
CA ASN A 76 -25.11 -15.73 29.39
C ASN A 76 -25.10 -14.33 30.02
N GLU A 77 -23.96 -13.64 30.05
CA GLU A 77 -23.84 -12.31 30.65
C GLU A 77 -24.72 -11.27 29.90
N ILE A 78 -24.83 -11.37 28.57
CA ILE A 78 -25.70 -10.47 27.78
C ILE A 78 -27.17 -10.67 28.15
N THR A 79 -27.60 -11.90 28.40
CA THR A 79 -28.96 -12.19 28.82
C THR A 79 -29.27 -11.58 30.19
N VAL A 80 -28.33 -11.67 31.13
CA VAL A 80 -28.48 -11.06 32.48
C VAL A 80 -28.50 -9.52 32.38
N MET A 81 -27.63 -8.92 31.55
CA MET A 81 -27.63 -7.48 31.32
C MET A 81 -28.94 -7.00 30.69
N ALA A 82 -29.47 -7.74 29.72
CA ALA A 82 -30.77 -7.42 29.10
C ALA A 82 -31.93 -7.57 30.11
N ALA A 83 -31.91 -8.60 30.99
CA ALA A 83 -32.89 -8.81 32.04
C ALA A 83 -32.86 -7.70 33.10
N SER A 84 -31.69 -7.08 33.34
CA SER A 84 -31.53 -5.92 34.22
C SER A 84 -32.01 -4.59 33.61
N GLY A 85 -32.60 -4.62 32.38
CA GLY A 85 -33.17 -3.46 31.71
C GLY A 85 -32.20 -2.66 30.84
N LEU A 86 -30.98 -3.14 30.61
CA LEU A 86 -30.06 -2.46 29.70
C LEU A 86 -30.51 -2.63 28.24
N SER A 87 -30.54 -1.51 27.51
CA SER A 87 -30.86 -1.52 26.08
C SER A 87 -29.71 -2.14 25.25
N PRO A 88 -30.01 -2.73 24.07
CA PRO A 88 -28.97 -3.25 23.17
C PRO A 88 -27.91 -2.21 22.82
N TYR A 89 -28.29 -0.95 22.68
CA TYR A 89 -27.36 0.17 22.46
C TYR A 89 -26.38 0.37 23.63
N GLN A 90 -26.88 0.28 24.88
CA GLN A 90 -26.03 0.41 26.08
C GLN A 90 -25.03 -0.75 26.16
N ILE A 91 -25.42 -1.96 25.79
CA ILE A 91 -24.55 -3.13 25.74
C ILE A 91 -23.54 -2.99 24.60
N ALA A 92 -23.89 -2.39 23.45
CA ALA A 92 -22.98 -2.13 22.33
C ALA A 92 -21.99 -0.96 22.59
N LYS A 93 -22.28 -0.07 23.54
CA LYS A 93 -21.50 1.14 23.82
C LYS A 93 -19.97 0.90 23.97
N PRO A 94 -19.47 -0.18 24.62
CA PRO A 94 -18.05 -0.48 24.68
C PRO A 94 -17.41 -0.72 23.31
N ALA A 95 -18.08 -1.46 22.43
CA ALA A 95 -17.59 -1.74 21.07
C ALA A 95 -17.57 -0.45 20.23
N LEU A 96 -18.62 0.38 20.33
CA LEU A 96 -18.69 1.65 19.62
C LEU A 96 -17.60 2.63 20.09
N LYS A 97 -17.33 2.68 21.41
CA LYS A 97 -16.22 3.50 21.95
C LYS A 97 -14.87 3.03 21.43
N LEU A 98 -14.63 1.72 21.40
CA LEU A 98 -13.40 1.18 20.83
C LEU A 98 -13.30 1.54 19.34
N GLY A 99 -14.35 1.30 18.57
CA GLY A 99 -14.40 1.66 17.15
C GLY A 99 -14.12 3.14 16.90
N ALA A 100 -14.70 4.04 17.71
CA ALA A 100 -14.47 5.49 17.58
C ALA A 100 -13.02 5.88 17.89
N VAL A 101 -12.44 5.35 18.97
CA VAL A 101 -11.03 5.60 19.32
C VAL A 101 -10.11 5.09 18.22
N LEU A 102 -10.35 3.87 17.71
CA LEU A 102 -9.55 3.29 16.63
C LEU A 102 -9.73 4.04 15.32
N THR A 103 -10.91 4.61 15.05
CA THR A 103 -11.12 5.48 13.88
C THR A 103 -10.23 6.70 13.94
N ILE A 104 -10.18 7.39 15.07
CA ILE A 104 -9.32 8.57 15.28
C ILE A 104 -7.84 8.18 15.15
N LEU A 105 -7.43 7.10 15.83
CA LEU A 105 -6.05 6.63 15.78
C LEU A 105 -5.63 6.25 14.35
N ASN A 106 -6.46 5.49 13.64
CA ASN A 106 -6.18 5.07 12.27
C ASN A 106 -6.20 6.25 11.28
N LEU A 107 -7.06 7.26 11.53
CA LEU A 107 -7.06 8.50 10.74
C LEU A 107 -5.72 9.25 10.90
N LEU A 108 -5.23 9.41 12.13
CA LEU A 108 -3.95 10.05 12.40
C LEU A 108 -2.79 9.28 11.76
N LEU A 109 -2.81 7.95 11.84
CA LEU A 109 -1.83 7.09 11.18
C LEU A 109 -1.82 7.34 9.66
N ASN A 110 -2.98 7.34 9.01
CA ASN A 110 -3.09 7.46 7.55
C ASN A 110 -2.80 8.88 7.03
N ILE A 111 -3.04 9.93 7.84
CA ILE A 111 -2.78 11.32 7.43
C ILE A 111 -1.30 11.67 7.57
N TRP A 112 -0.61 11.21 8.62
CA TRP A 112 0.75 11.65 8.97
C TRP A 112 1.80 10.55 8.87
N ILE A 113 1.63 9.45 9.61
CA ILE A 113 2.70 8.47 9.77
C ILE A 113 2.88 7.65 8.49
N VAL A 114 1.80 7.17 7.92
CA VAL A 114 1.85 6.31 6.71
C VAL A 114 2.50 7.00 5.51
N PRO A 115 2.13 8.25 5.13
CA PRO A 115 2.78 8.92 4.00
C PRO A 115 4.27 9.14 4.20
N GLN A 116 4.70 9.54 5.42
CA GLN A 116 6.10 9.75 5.75
C GLN A 116 6.90 8.44 5.70
N SER A 117 6.38 7.38 6.32
CA SER A 117 7.02 6.06 6.29
C SER A 117 7.15 5.52 4.87
N GLN A 118 6.12 5.69 4.05
CA GLN A 118 6.17 5.27 2.65
C GLN A 118 7.15 6.11 1.83
N SER A 119 7.22 7.43 2.05
CA SER A 119 8.23 8.26 1.37
C SER A 119 9.65 7.78 1.68
N LEU A 120 9.97 7.62 2.97
CA LEU A 120 11.27 7.11 3.41
C LEU A 120 11.56 5.70 2.87
N PHE A 121 10.54 4.82 2.85
CA PHE A 121 10.67 3.48 2.28
C PHE A 121 11.10 3.52 0.82
N TYR A 122 10.42 4.33 0.00
CA TYR A 122 10.73 4.42 -1.43
C TYR A 122 12.07 5.11 -1.68
N ASP A 123 12.42 6.14 -0.90
CA ASP A 123 13.71 6.82 -1.03
C ASP A 123 14.86 5.87 -0.66
N MET A 124 14.70 5.10 0.41
CA MET A 124 15.69 4.09 0.80
C MET A 124 15.78 2.96 -0.22
N GLN A 125 14.64 2.45 -0.70
CA GLN A 125 14.59 1.44 -1.76
C GLN A 125 15.23 1.94 -3.05
N TRP A 126 15.00 3.20 -3.41
CA TRP A 126 15.60 3.85 -4.57
C TRP A 126 17.12 3.92 -4.42
N ASN A 127 17.61 4.41 -3.29
CA ASN A 127 19.03 4.51 -3.02
C ASN A 127 19.71 3.13 -3.03
N MET A 128 19.07 2.10 -2.47
CA MET A 128 19.58 0.72 -2.53
C MET A 128 19.60 0.17 -3.96
N LYS A 129 18.56 0.44 -4.75
CA LYS A 129 18.46 -0.07 -6.12
C LYS A 129 19.47 0.61 -7.06
N TYR A 130 19.67 1.91 -6.92
CA TYR A 130 20.45 2.73 -7.85
C TYR A 130 21.78 3.18 -7.28
N GLY A 131 21.92 3.34 -5.97
CA GLY A 131 23.21 3.64 -5.33
C GLY A 131 24.23 2.52 -5.50
N MET A 132 23.77 1.27 -5.64
CA MET A 132 24.63 0.10 -5.93
C MET A 132 24.77 -0.20 -7.43
N ALA A 133 24.21 0.60 -8.31
CA ALA A 133 24.33 0.37 -9.75
C ALA A 133 25.79 0.48 -10.23
N HIS A 134 26.58 1.36 -9.58
CA HIS A 134 28.03 1.47 -9.80
C HIS A 134 28.78 0.19 -9.39
N MET A 135 28.32 -0.52 -8.35
CA MET A 135 28.94 -1.77 -7.87
C MET A 135 28.57 -2.99 -8.71
N LYS A 136 27.53 -2.92 -9.54
CA LYS A 136 27.08 -4.07 -10.37
C LYS A 136 27.73 -4.17 -11.72
N LEU A 137 28.32 -3.10 -12.21
CA LEU A 137 29.08 -3.16 -13.46
C LEU A 137 30.40 -3.86 -13.16
N GLN A 138 30.45 -5.15 -13.50
CA GLN A 138 31.69 -5.92 -13.45
C GLN A 138 32.57 -5.55 -14.63
N GLU A 139 33.86 -5.30 -14.38
CA GLU A 139 34.84 -5.09 -15.43
C GLU A 139 34.91 -6.29 -16.36
N SER A 140 34.99 -6.00 -17.65
CA SER A 140 35.12 -7.01 -18.71
C SER A 140 34.00 -8.08 -18.75
N ALA A 141 32.80 -7.73 -18.26
CA ALA A 141 31.66 -8.62 -18.22
C ALA A 141 30.38 -7.97 -18.80
N PHE A 142 29.57 -8.79 -19.45
CA PHE A 142 28.23 -8.38 -19.88
C PHE A 142 27.28 -8.39 -18.68
N THR A 143 26.78 -7.25 -18.33
CA THR A 143 25.83 -7.08 -17.22
C THR A 143 24.47 -6.72 -17.76
N GLU A 144 23.47 -7.54 -17.51
CA GLU A 144 22.08 -7.22 -17.83
C GLU A 144 21.52 -6.32 -16.74
N ILE A 145 21.30 -5.05 -17.10
CA ILE A 145 20.72 -4.05 -16.17
C ILE A 145 19.22 -4.30 -16.04
N SER A 146 18.56 -4.69 -17.12
CA SER A 146 17.15 -5.07 -17.18
C SER A 146 16.87 -5.97 -18.37
N GLU A 147 15.66 -6.58 -18.41
CA GLU A 147 15.24 -7.41 -19.53
C GLU A 147 15.47 -6.71 -20.87
N GLY A 148 16.41 -7.22 -21.67
CA GLY A 148 16.76 -6.69 -22.98
C GLY A 148 17.67 -5.46 -22.98
N LEU A 149 18.27 -5.06 -21.86
CA LEU A 149 19.27 -4.01 -21.78
C LEU A 149 20.57 -4.57 -21.21
N VAL A 150 21.55 -4.79 -22.05
CA VAL A 150 22.85 -5.34 -21.69
C VAL A 150 23.92 -4.26 -21.83
N VAL A 151 24.75 -4.12 -20.81
CA VAL A 151 25.90 -3.20 -20.79
C VAL A 151 27.15 -4.01 -20.58
N TYR A 152 28.17 -3.72 -21.39
CA TYR A 152 29.54 -4.18 -21.22
C TYR A 152 30.43 -2.97 -20.95
N VAL A 153 31.31 -3.09 -19.97
CA VAL A 153 32.30 -2.07 -19.64
C VAL A 153 33.66 -2.75 -19.51
N GLU A 154 34.67 -2.26 -20.19
CA GLU A 154 35.99 -2.86 -20.11
C GLU A 154 36.70 -2.52 -18.81
N GLN A 155 36.66 -1.26 -18.38
CA GLN A 155 37.26 -0.78 -17.14
C GLN A 155 36.32 0.16 -16.38
N VAL A 156 36.27 -0.01 -15.09
CA VAL A 156 35.48 0.83 -14.16
C VAL A 156 36.45 1.55 -13.23
N SER A 157 36.56 2.89 -13.33
CA SER A 157 37.39 3.70 -12.46
C SER A 157 36.51 4.65 -11.68
N ASP A 158 36.32 4.39 -10.39
CA ASP A 158 35.60 5.20 -9.40
C ASP A 158 34.19 5.64 -9.86
N HIS A 159 34.10 6.58 -10.79
CA HIS A 159 32.84 7.06 -11.38
C HIS A 159 32.87 7.12 -12.91
N ASP A 160 33.99 6.78 -13.53
CA ASP A 160 34.22 6.81 -14.96
C ASP A 160 34.24 5.37 -15.53
N LEU A 161 33.52 5.19 -16.60
CA LEU A 161 33.43 3.95 -17.33
C LEU A 161 34.17 4.11 -18.65
N ASN A 162 35.09 3.17 -18.97
CA ASN A 162 35.86 3.18 -20.22
C ASN A 162 35.43 2.02 -21.11
N GLN A 163 35.38 2.30 -22.42
CA GLN A 163 35.00 1.36 -23.45
C GLN A 163 33.67 0.65 -23.16
N ILE A 164 32.62 1.41 -23.35
CA ILE A 164 31.25 0.98 -23.06
C ILE A 164 30.61 0.45 -24.34
N MET A 165 30.02 -0.73 -24.26
CA MET A 165 29.07 -1.25 -25.24
C MET A 165 27.73 -1.44 -24.57
N LEU A 166 26.69 -0.80 -25.08
CA LEU A 166 25.33 -0.90 -24.60
C LEU A 166 24.43 -1.48 -25.71
N SER A 167 23.75 -2.56 -25.43
CA SER A 167 22.79 -3.18 -26.34
C SER A 167 21.38 -3.06 -25.76
N ASP A 168 20.49 -2.32 -26.46
CA ASP A 168 19.09 -2.14 -26.11
C ASP A 168 18.19 -2.96 -27.03
N MET A 169 17.69 -4.08 -26.54
CA MET A 169 16.76 -5.00 -27.22
C MET A 169 15.35 -4.94 -26.60
N ARG A 170 15.02 -3.90 -25.84
CA ARG A 170 13.69 -3.75 -25.19
C ARG A 170 12.55 -3.65 -26.20
N ASN A 171 12.87 -3.18 -27.41
CA ASN A 171 11.91 -3.17 -28.50
C ASN A 171 12.16 -4.39 -29.39
N LYS A 172 11.21 -5.31 -29.47
CA LYS A 172 11.34 -6.57 -30.25
C LYS A 172 11.60 -6.35 -31.74
N ASN A 173 11.27 -5.19 -32.28
CA ASN A 173 11.38 -4.88 -33.72
C ASN A 173 12.62 -4.03 -34.06
N SER A 174 13.39 -3.60 -33.08
CA SER A 174 14.62 -2.81 -33.30
C SER A 174 15.61 -3.09 -32.19
N SER A 175 16.85 -3.41 -32.54
CA SER A 175 17.95 -3.47 -31.59
C SER A 175 18.89 -2.28 -31.81
N ASN A 176 19.22 -1.60 -30.74
CA ASN A 176 20.11 -0.44 -30.79
C ASN A 176 21.39 -0.81 -30.04
N THR A 177 22.51 -0.68 -30.69
CA THR A 177 23.82 -0.90 -30.05
C THR A 177 24.59 0.41 -30.05
N ILE A 178 25.12 0.77 -28.89
CA ILE A 178 25.83 2.02 -28.67
C ILE A 178 27.23 1.65 -28.18
N PHE A 179 28.23 2.24 -28.80
CA PHE A 179 29.65 2.14 -28.41
C PHE A 179 30.10 3.51 -27.97
N ALA A 180 30.82 3.62 -26.86
CA ALA A 180 31.41 4.87 -26.39
C ALA A 180 32.78 4.65 -25.77
N GLU A 181 33.68 5.61 -25.97
CA GLU A 181 35.02 5.56 -25.36
C GLU A 181 34.97 5.75 -23.86
N THR A 182 34.14 6.71 -23.41
CA THR A 182 33.98 7.03 -21.98
C THR A 182 32.53 7.30 -21.63
N GLY A 183 32.17 7.04 -20.37
CA GLY A 183 30.85 7.36 -19.85
C GLY A 183 30.83 7.50 -18.35
N LYS A 184 29.79 8.17 -17.86
CA LYS A 184 29.53 8.36 -16.43
C LYS A 184 28.10 7.96 -16.11
N LEU A 185 27.93 7.22 -15.02
CA LEU A 185 26.62 6.98 -14.44
C LEU A 185 26.23 8.19 -13.59
N VAL A 186 25.14 8.83 -13.97
CA VAL A 186 24.60 10.00 -13.26
C VAL A 186 23.22 9.64 -12.71
N THR A 187 23.04 9.80 -11.40
CA THR A 187 21.71 9.63 -10.80
C THR A 187 20.94 10.93 -10.93
N THR A 188 19.88 10.91 -11.73
CA THR A 188 18.97 12.05 -11.91
C THR A 188 17.70 11.87 -11.11
N ALA A 189 16.88 12.92 -10.97
CA ALA A 189 15.55 12.84 -10.36
C ALA A 189 14.61 11.85 -11.10
N ARG A 190 14.94 11.45 -12.33
CA ARG A 190 14.21 10.48 -13.14
C ARG A 190 14.77 9.06 -13.03
N GLY A 191 15.94 8.86 -12.41
CA GLY A 191 16.63 7.61 -12.22
C GLY A 191 18.08 7.63 -12.67
N LEU A 192 18.58 6.48 -13.09
CA LEU A 192 19.96 6.31 -13.52
C LEU A 192 20.07 6.64 -15.01
N SER A 193 20.91 7.61 -15.36
CA SER A 193 21.29 7.94 -16.74
C SER A 193 22.75 7.58 -16.96
N LEU A 194 23.03 7.05 -18.13
CA LEU A 194 24.40 6.84 -18.61
C LEU A 194 24.72 7.93 -19.64
N VAL A 195 25.59 8.85 -19.23
CA VAL A 195 26.12 9.89 -20.11
C VAL A 195 27.37 9.35 -20.77
N MET A 196 27.31 9.12 -22.05
CA MET A 196 28.39 8.56 -22.89
C MET A 196 29.03 9.66 -23.74
N LYS A 197 30.33 9.56 -23.96
CA LYS A 197 31.10 10.51 -24.80
C LYS A 197 31.89 9.77 -25.85
N ASN A 198 32.06 10.45 -27.00
CA ASN A 198 32.87 9.97 -28.12
C ASN A 198 32.42 8.57 -28.56
N GLY A 199 31.32 8.45 -29.27
CA GLY A 199 30.81 7.14 -29.60
C GLY A 199 30.10 7.03 -30.93
N ALA A 200 29.66 5.80 -31.20
CA ALA A 200 28.89 5.46 -32.37
C ALA A 200 27.58 4.73 -31.96
N LEU A 201 26.52 5.09 -32.67
CA LEU A 201 25.19 4.49 -32.56
C LEU A 201 24.93 3.60 -33.76
N GLN A 202 24.45 2.41 -33.51
CA GLN A 202 23.99 1.50 -34.56
C GLN A 202 22.53 1.13 -34.27
N PHE A 203 21.64 1.59 -35.12
CA PHE A 203 20.23 1.23 -35.09
C PHE A 203 20.00 0.09 -36.10
N SER A 204 19.59 -1.06 -35.61
CA SER A 204 19.24 -2.21 -36.45
C SER A 204 17.72 -2.36 -36.47
N GLY A 205 17.11 -2.03 -37.62
CA GLY A 205 15.70 -2.19 -37.94
C GLY A 205 15.56 -2.74 -39.36
N ASN A 206 14.60 -2.25 -40.15
CA ASN A 206 14.48 -2.58 -41.58
C ASN A 206 15.70 -2.12 -42.42
N GLN A 207 16.43 -1.14 -41.92
CA GLN A 207 17.74 -0.69 -42.44
C GLN A 207 18.66 -0.42 -41.26
N THR A 208 19.93 -0.80 -41.40
CA THR A 208 20.95 -0.48 -40.39
C THR A 208 21.46 0.95 -40.63
N VAL A 209 21.28 1.81 -39.67
CA VAL A 209 21.77 3.20 -39.69
C VAL A 209 22.85 3.34 -38.63
N THR A 210 24.02 3.86 -39.03
CA THR A 210 25.11 4.14 -38.13
C THR A 210 25.34 5.64 -38.04
N GLY A 211 25.48 6.18 -36.83
CA GLY A 211 25.80 7.58 -36.57
C GLY A 211 26.89 7.71 -35.51
N THR A 212 27.59 8.81 -35.49
CA THR A 212 28.56 9.16 -34.44
C THR A 212 28.02 10.29 -33.57
N PHE A 213 28.43 10.35 -32.32
CA PHE A 213 28.03 11.39 -31.39
C PHE A 213 29.20 11.81 -30.49
N ASP A 214 29.22 13.08 -30.10
CA ASP A 214 30.18 13.60 -29.13
C ASP A 214 29.72 13.36 -27.69
N THR A 215 28.41 13.50 -27.46
CA THR A 215 27.78 13.22 -26.16
C THR A 215 26.39 12.62 -26.38
N PHE A 216 26.10 11.53 -25.68
CA PHE A 216 24.81 10.86 -25.72
C PHE A 216 24.35 10.52 -24.29
N ASP A 217 23.16 10.99 -23.93
CA ASP A 217 22.57 10.69 -22.61
C ASP A 217 21.48 9.63 -22.81
N MET A 218 21.70 8.47 -22.20
CA MET A 218 20.76 7.39 -22.24
C MET A 218 20.16 7.14 -20.86
N ASP A 219 18.85 7.28 -20.77
CA ASP A 219 18.09 6.94 -19.59
C ASP A 219 18.06 5.41 -19.43
N LEU A 220 18.85 4.89 -18.47
CA LEU A 220 18.90 3.48 -18.11
C LEU A 220 17.65 3.07 -17.33
N ASN A 221 16.77 4.01 -17.06
CA ASN A 221 15.52 3.72 -16.38
C ASN A 221 14.73 2.71 -17.18
N VAL A 222 14.85 1.49 -16.76
CA VAL A 222 13.87 0.47 -17.06
C VAL A 222 12.60 0.92 -16.39
N VAL A 223 11.87 1.57 -17.21
CA VAL A 223 10.56 2.08 -16.88
C VAL A 223 9.73 0.99 -16.23
N GLU A 224 9.65 1.02 -14.93
CA GLU A 224 8.42 0.68 -14.26
C GLU A 224 7.36 1.76 -14.60
N LYS A 225 7.09 1.94 -15.90
CA LYS A 225 6.07 2.89 -16.38
C LYS A 225 4.67 2.57 -15.85
N SER A 226 4.41 1.34 -15.51
CA SER A 226 3.09 0.90 -15.05
C SER A 226 2.91 0.93 -13.52
N ALA A 227 3.95 0.63 -12.75
CA ALA A 227 3.89 0.70 -11.28
C ALA A 227 4.12 2.12 -10.74
N GLY A 228 4.81 2.97 -11.51
CA GLY A 228 5.30 4.26 -11.03
C GLY A 228 4.24 5.31 -10.66
N ASN A 229 3.04 5.27 -11.23
CA ASN A 229 2.07 6.34 -10.99
C ASN A 229 1.26 6.17 -9.71
N SER A 230 0.82 4.97 -9.39
CA SER A 230 0.09 4.70 -8.13
C SER A 230 1.00 4.83 -6.91
N PHE A 231 2.26 4.41 -7.02
CA PHE A 231 3.26 4.56 -5.96
C PHE A 231 3.63 6.03 -5.72
N ARG A 232 3.70 6.85 -6.76
CA ARG A 232 3.97 8.30 -6.62
C ARG A 232 2.89 9.02 -5.84
N VAL A 233 1.61 8.67 -6.04
CA VAL A 233 0.48 9.32 -5.36
C VAL A 233 0.49 9.03 -3.85
N ARG A 234 0.89 7.81 -3.43
CA ARG A 234 0.97 7.44 -2.02
C ARG A 234 2.05 8.19 -1.21
N ARG A 235 3.08 8.69 -1.88
CA ARG A 235 4.18 9.48 -1.27
C ARG A 235 3.80 10.92 -1.02
N ILE A 236 2.77 11.42 -1.69
CA ILE A 236 2.36 12.83 -1.59
C ILE A 236 1.83 13.10 -0.19
N PRO A 237 2.33 14.13 0.52
CA PRO A 237 1.74 14.58 1.77
C PRO A 237 0.25 14.87 1.62
N THR A 238 -0.54 14.59 2.67
CA THR A 238 -2.00 14.67 2.58
C THR A 238 -2.50 16.05 2.18
N MET A 239 -1.82 17.13 2.61
CA MET A 239 -2.17 18.51 2.22
C MET A 239 -1.96 18.78 0.73
N GLU A 240 -0.88 18.26 0.17
CA GLU A 240 -0.58 18.37 -1.26
C GLU A 240 -1.51 17.48 -2.09
N LEU A 241 -1.84 16.30 -1.59
CA LEU A 241 -2.81 15.40 -2.21
C LEU A 241 -4.18 16.09 -2.34
N LEU A 242 -4.63 16.82 -1.31
CA LEU A 242 -5.87 17.59 -1.37
C LEU A 242 -5.79 18.68 -2.44
N ARG A 243 -4.68 19.42 -2.54
CA ARG A 243 -4.51 20.44 -3.59
C ARG A 243 -4.61 19.83 -4.99
N VAL A 244 -3.89 18.73 -5.23
CA VAL A 244 -3.90 18.02 -6.53
C VAL A 244 -5.29 17.44 -6.84
N ALA A 245 -6.09 17.07 -5.83
CA ALA A 245 -7.45 16.57 -6.03
C ALA A 245 -8.43 17.65 -6.55
N PHE A 246 -8.17 18.91 -6.22
CA PHE A 246 -8.98 20.04 -6.67
C PHE A 246 -8.50 20.65 -8.01
N ASP A 247 -7.26 20.34 -8.45
CA ASP A 247 -6.72 20.77 -9.74
C ASP A 247 -7.13 19.80 -10.85
N ALA A 248 -8.05 20.24 -11.71
CA ALA A 248 -8.78 19.42 -12.68
C ALA A 248 -7.99 18.96 -13.94
N GLU A 249 -6.71 19.25 -14.06
CA GLU A 249 -6.01 19.13 -15.35
C GLU A 249 -5.62 17.72 -15.83
N THR A 250 -5.76 16.65 -15.02
CA THR A 250 -5.28 15.33 -15.48
C THR A 250 -6.21 14.17 -15.07
N GLN A 251 -7.21 13.87 -15.88
CA GLN A 251 -8.26 12.86 -15.64
C GLN A 251 -7.73 11.48 -15.19
N LYS A 252 -6.61 10.99 -15.72
CA LYS A 252 -6.02 9.71 -15.35
C LYS A 252 -5.31 9.75 -13.98
N ARG A 253 -4.74 10.89 -13.63
CA ARG A 253 -4.09 11.15 -12.35
C ARG A 253 -5.13 11.35 -11.25
N HIS A 254 -6.25 11.95 -11.60
CA HIS A 254 -7.37 12.25 -10.72
C HIS A 254 -7.95 10.98 -10.07
N LYS A 255 -8.20 9.92 -10.85
CA LYS A 255 -8.69 8.64 -10.32
C LYS A 255 -7.78 8.04 -9.25
N MET A 256 -6.46 8.07 -9.45
CA MET A 256 -5.50 7.53 -8.48
C MET A 256 -5.47 8.35 -7.19
N VAL A 257 -5.56 9.68 -7.32
CA VAL A 257 -5.61 10.61 -6.18
C VAL A 257 -6.87 10.37 -5.35
N LEU A 258 -8.03 10.24 -5.99
CA LEU A 258 -9.30 9.98 -5.32
C LEU A 258 -9.33 8.62 -4.62
N THR A 259 -8.80 7.57 -5.25
CA THR A 259 -8.67 6.25 -4.61
C THR A 259 -7.78 6.33 -3.36
N GLU A 260 -6.67 7.07 -3.42
CA GLU A 260 -5.81 7.29 -2.27
C GLU A 260 -6.50 8.10 -1.17
N MET A 261 -7.30 9.12 -1.53
CA MET A 261 -8.13 9.86 -0.58
C MET A 261 -9.14 8.94 0.14
N CYS A 262 -9.78 8.02 -0.60
CA CYS A 262 -10.65 7.01 0.01
C CYS A 262 -9.90 6.17 1.05
N THR A 263 -8.70 5.72 0.71
CA THR A 263 -7.88 4.92 1.63
C THR A 263 -7.51 5.71 2.88
N ARG A 264 -7.15 6.99 2.76
CA ARG A 264 -6.73 7.81 3.90
C ARG A 264 -7.87 8.27 4.80
N PHE A 265 -9.02 8.60 4.24
CA PHE A 265 -10.13 9.20 4.98
C PHE A 265 -11.28 8.24 5.26
N LEU A 266 -11.65 7.40 4.30
CA LEU A 266 -12.83 6.53 4.42
C LEU A 266 -12.50 5.18 5.07
N THR A 267 -11.31 4.60 4.81
CA THR A 267 -10.91 3.33 5.45
C THR A 267 -10.91 3.42 6.98
N PRO A 268 -10.40 4.50 7.64
CA PRO A 268 -10.52 4.62 9.07
C PRO A 268 -11.96 4.61 9.61
N LEU A 269 -12.93 5.14 8.87
CA LEU A 269 -14.34 5.13 9.26
C LEU A 269 -14.91 3.70 9.34
N MET A 270 -14.33 2.77 8.56
CA MET A 270 -14.75 1.37 8.61
C MET A 270 -14.55 0.74 9.98
N ASN A 271 -13.61 1.23 10.82
CA ASN A 271 -13.46 0.73 12.20
C ASN A 271 -14.78 0.89 12.98
N LEU A 272 -15.40 2.05 12.88
CA LEU A 272 -16.62 2.35 13.59
C LEU A 272 -17.82 1.59 12.99
N VAL A 273 -17.92 1.55 11.67
CA VAL A 273 -19.00 0.84 10.96
C VAL A 273 -18.95 -0.66 11.26
N LEU A 274 -17.78 -1.27 11.18
CA LEU A 274 -17.63 -2.71 11.42
C LEU A 274 -17.85 -3.07 12.89
N ALA A 275 -17.38 -2.25 13.83
CA ALA A 275 -17.67 -2.46 15.26
C ALA A 275 -19.16 -2.38 15.56
N ALA A 276 -19.88 -1.41 14.97
CA ALA A 276 -21.31 -1.25 15.11
C ALA A 276 -22.08 -2.44 14.47
N LEU A 277 -21.69 -2.84 13.26
CA LEU A 277 -22.31 -3.95 12.53
C LEU A 277 -22.16 -5.27 13.30
N CYS A 278 -20.96 -5.55 13.78
CA CYS A 278 -20.68 -6.72 14.59
C CYS A 278 -21.54 -6.76 15.87
N ALA A 279 -21.56 -5.68 16.63
CA ALA A 279 -22.36 -5.57 17.84
C ALA A 279 -23.86 -5.74 17.53
N ALA A 280 -24.37 -5.13 16.44
CA ALA A 280 -25.77 -5.25 16.04
C ALA A 280 -26.17 -6.69 15.73
N ILE A 281 -25.36 -7.41 14.96
CA ILE A 281 -25.63 -8.80 14.56
C ILE A 281 -25.61 -9.73 15.79
N LEU A 282 -24.59 -9.63 16.63
CA LEU A 282 -24.41 -10.50 17.78
C LEU A 282 -25.49 -10.27 18.85
N LEU A 283 -25.77 -9.02 19.18
CA LEU A 283 -26.79 -8.70 20.19
C LEU A 283 -28.20 -9.09 19.73
N ARG A 284 -28.53 -8.84 18.46
CA ARG A 284 -29.84 -9.19 17.94
C ARG A 284 -30.06 -10.70 17.86
N SER A 285 -29.02 -11.47 17.50
CA SER A 285 -29.10 -12.93 17.45
C SER A 285 -29.23 -13.54 18.84
N SER A 286 -28.56 -13.01 19.86
CA SER A 286 -28.64 -13.48 21.23
C SER A 286 -30.02 -13.24 21.85
N LEU A 287 -30.63 -12.08 21.62
CA LEU A 287 -31.95 -11.72 22.13
C LEU A 287 -33.08 -12.51 21.49
N LEU A 288 -32.93 -12.92 20.23
CA LEU A 288 -33.95 -13.71 19.52
C LEU A 288 -33.86 -15.21 19.75
N ARG A 289 -32.91 -15.71 20.56
CA ARG A 289 -32.66 -17.15 20.84
C ARG A 289 -32.58 -18.07 19.62
N ARG A 290 -32.78 -17.55 18.42
CA ARG A 290 -32.88 -18.28 17.18
C ARG A 290 -31.55 -18.23 16.43
N ARG A 291 -30.81 -19.33 16.39
CA ARG A 291 -29.52 -19.47 15.68
C ARG A 291 -28.34 -18.69 16.28
N ALA A 292 -28.22 -18.60 17.59
CA ALA A 292 -27.09 -17.99 18.27
C ALA A 292 -25.72 -18.58 17.84
N SER A 293 -25.69 -19.88 17.51
CA SER A 293 -24.49 -20.57 17.02
C SER A 293 -23.99 -20.08 15.65
N LEU A 294 -24.86 -19.54 14.79
CA LEU A 294 -24.49 -19.04 13.47
C LEU A 294 -24.16 -17.54 13.45
N ALA A 295 -24.42 -16.83 14.54
CA ALA A 295 -24.23 -15.38 14.60
C ALA A 295 -22.81 -14.93 14.29
N PRO A 296 -21.74 -15.56 14.79
CA PRO A 296 -20.37 -15.19 14.43
C PRO A 296 -20.08 -15.38 12.94
N ALA A 297 -20.58 -16.48 12.35
CA ALA A 297 -20.39 -16.75 10.92
C ALA A 297 -21.11 -15.71 10.05
N VAL A 298 -22.34 -15.34 10.41
CA VAL A 298 -23.09 -14.27 9.73
C VAL A 298 -22.37 -12.92 9.88
N ALA A 299 -21.82 -12.64 11.04
CA ALA A 299 -21.03 -11.41 11.25
C ALA A 299 -19.81 -11.38 10.36
N VAL A 300 -19.03 -12.47 10.25
CA VAL A 300 -17.86 -12.55 9.37
C VAL A 300 -18.25 -12.41 7.90
N ALA A 301 -19.31 -13.08 7.46
CA ALA A 301 -19.82 -12.96 6.09
C ALA A 301 -20.26 -11.51 5.76
N SER A 302 -20.93 -10.86 6.71
CA SER A 302 -21.33 -9.45 6.54
C SER A 302 -20.16 -8.49 6.49
N MET A 303 -19.11 -8.73 7.29
CA MET A 303 -17.84 -7.96 7.22
C MET A 303 -17.20 -8.10 5.84
N ALA A 304 -17.07 -9.35 5.35
CA ALA A 304 -16.48 -9.60 4.04
C ALA A 304 -17.28 -8.92 2.92
N ALA A 305 -18.63 -8.97 2.99
CA ALA A 305 -19.50 -8.29 2.03
C ALA A 305 -19.33 -6.76 2.08
N VAL A 306 -19.37 -6.16 3.25
CA VAL A 306 -19.24 -4.70 3.43
C VAL A 306 -17.87 -4.22 2.96
N MET A 307 -16.79 -4.92 3.35
CA MET A 307 -15.43 -4.56 2.92
C MET A 307 -15.22 -4.80 1.43
N GLY A 308 -15.76 -5.88 0.86
CA GLY A 308 -15.70 -6.15 -0.58
C GLY A 308 -16.43 -5.09 -1.40
N ILE A 309 -17.63 -4.69 -0.98
CA ILE A 309 -18.38 -3.60 -1.62
C ILE A 309 -17.61 -2.28 -1.50
N TYR A 310 -17.11 -1.95 -0.31
CA TYR A 310 -16.32 -0.75 -0.10
C TYR A 310 -15.09 -0.70 -1.01
N MET A 311 -14.30 -1.78 -1.07
CA MET A 311 -13.10 -1.85 -1.93
C MET A 311 -13.46 -1.75 -3.42
N SER A 312 -14.55 -2.38 -3.86
CA SER A 312 -15.01 -2.29 -5.24
C SER A 312 -15.42 -0.86 -5.60
N LEU A 313 -16.22 -0.22 -4.75
CA LEU A 313 -16.66 1.15 -4.97
C LEU A 313 -15.50 2.14 -4.93
N SER A 314 -14.58 2.02 -3.97
CA SER A 314 -13.41 2.90 -3.86
C SER A 314 -12.49 2.83 -5.09
N ASN A 315 -12.40 1.67 -5.75
CA ASN A 315 -11.64 1.52 -6.99
C ASN A 315 -12.36 2.04 -8.25
N MET A 316 -13.69 2.22 -8.18
CA MET A 316 -14.49 2.75 -9.29
C MET A 316 -14.59 4.27 -9.28
N ILE A 317 -14.23 4.95 -8.19
CA ILE A 317 -14.32 6.41 -8.05
C ILE A 317 -13.48 7.10 -9.12
N GLY A 318 -14.11 7.93 -9.92
CA GLY A 318 -13.48 8.76 -10.96
C GLY A 318 -13.70 10.26 -10.77
N SER A 319 -14.57 10.68 -9.83
CA SER A 319 -14.95 12.07 -9.59
C SER A 319 -15.11 12.40 -8.10
N LEU A 320 -14.95 13.68 -7.75
CA LEU A 320 -15.18 14.18 -6.38
C LEU A 320 -16.63 13.99 -5.93
N THR A 321 -17.58 14.04 -6.85
CA THR A 321 -19.00 13.78 -6.55
C THR A 321 -19.24 12.35 -6.10
N GLU A 322 -18.63 11.37 -6.78
CA GLU A 322 -18.70 9.96 -6.40
C GLU A 322 -18.02 9.69 -5.04
N PHE A 323 -16.90 10.38 -4.75
CA PHE A 323 -16.27 10.35 -3.42
C PHE A 323 -17.23 10.85 -2.33
N GLY A 324 -17.90 11.97 -2.58
CA GLY A 324 -18.92 12.52 -1.68
C GLY A 324 -20.10 11.57 -1.48
N LEU A 325 -20.61 10.96 -2.55
CA LEU A 325 -21.71 9.98 -2.48
C LEU A 325 -21.32 8.74 -1.67
N LEU A 326 -20.10 8.22 -1.84
CA LEU A 326 -19.61 7.10 -1.05
C LEU A 326 -19.52 7.46 0.44
N THR A 327 -19.02 8.64 0.76
CA THR A 327 -18.92 9.13 2.14
C THR A 327 -20.30 9.22 2.79
N ILE A 328 -21.27 9.81 2.10
CA ILE A 328 -22.66 9.90 2.56
C ILE A 328 -23.25 8.49 2.72
N GLY A 329 -23.04 7.59 1.76
CA GLY A 329 -23.51 6.20 1.81
C GLY A 329 -23.02 5.46 3.06
N ILE A 330 -21.73 5.60 3.39
CA ILE A 330 -21.15 5.02 4.63
C ILE A 330 -21.81 5.62 5.87
N GLY A 331 -22.02 6.93 5.90
CA GLY A 331 -22.70 7.61 7.02
C GLY A 331 -24.14 7.13 7.20
N VAL A 332 -24.92 7.06 6.13
CA VAL A 332 -26.30 6.55 6.15
C VAL A 332 -26.36 5.10 6.61
N PHE A 333 -25.46 4.25 6.11
CA PHE A 333 -25.36 2.86 6.52
C PHE A 333 -25.05 2.72 8.01
N PHE A 334 -24.13 3.53 8.52
CA PHE A 334 -23.80 3.57 9.95
C PHE A 334 -25.01 4.00 10.81
N VAL A 335 -25.73 5.06 10.41
CA VAL A 335 -26.95 5.52 11.10
C VAL A 335 -28.02 4.42 11.08
N ALA A 336 -28.21 3.72 9.97
CA ALA A 336 -29.16 2.61 9.89
C ALA A 336 -28.80 1.48 10.88
N ILE A 337 -27.50 1.15 11.04
CA ILE A 337 -27.07 0.17 12.06
C ILE A 337 -27.37 0.67 13.46
N LEU A 338 -27.12 1.93 13.76
CA LEU A 338 -27.43 2.52 15.07
C LEU A 338 -28.95 2.50 15.36
N MET A 339 -29.79 2.78 14.36
CA MET A 339 -31.25 2.66 14.50
C MET A 339 -31.70 1.23 14.81
N VAL A 340 -31.06 0.23 14.20
CA VAL A 340 -31.32 -1.20 14.50
C VAL A 340 -30.93 -1.54 15.94
N LEU A 341 -29.84 -0.98 16.46
CA LEU A 341 -29.40 -1.14 17.85
C LEU A 341 -30.30 -0.37 18.84
N ALA A 342 -30.86 0.76 18.44
CA ALA A 342 -31.76 1.57 19.28
C ALA A 342 -33.17 0.98 19.39
N LYS A 343 -33.61 0.18 18.43
CA LYS A 343 -34.90 -0.47 18.43
C LYS A 343 -34.96 -1.52 19.52
N LYS A 344 -35.88 -1.36 20.47
CA LYS A 344 -36.15 -2.30 21.61
C LYS A 344 -36.63 -3.65 21.12
#